data_9327cdf9f7f9b281ec16290f93884aa4
#
_entry.id   9327cdf9f7f9b281ec16290f93884aa4
#
_cell.length_a   1.000
_cell.length_b   1.000
_cell.length_c   1.000
_cell.angle_alpha   90.00
_cell.angle_beta   90.00
_cell.angle_gamma   90.00
#
_symmetry.space_group_name_H-M   'P 1'
#
loop_
_entity.id
_entity.type
_entity.pdbx_description
1 polymer ?
#
loop_
_entity_poly.entity_id
_entity_poly.type
_entity_poly.pdbx_seq_one_letter_code
_entity_poly.pdbx_strand_id
1 'polypeptide(L)' 'MAEKPQKVSVGFIGSQVLSGRISPGELSKLRDSLGTEGWRDVRFEDGTVALDLSKVVYVLVEDEEHRVGFGA' A
#
# COMPACT_ATOMS: atom_id res chain seq x y z
N MET A 1 -0.66 4.78 -20.89
CA MET A 1 0.06 4.27 -20.43
C MET A 1 -0.22 3.48 -19.39
N ALA A 2 0.20 2.56 -19.33
CA ALA A 2 -0.09 1.63 -18.42
C ALA A 2 0.42 1.98 -17.11
N GLU A 3 -0.31 1.77 -16.11
CA GLU A 3 0.13 2.03 -14.82
C GLU A 3 0.60 0.77 -14.24
N LYS A 4 1.85 0.72 -13.82
CA LYS A 4 2.36 -0.46 -13.24
C LYS A 4 2.02 -0.53 -11.80
N PRO A 5 1.53 -1.66 -11.31
CA PRO A 5 1.28 -1.82 -9.90
C PRO A 5 2.55 -1.67 -9.10
N GLN A 6 2.44 -1.11 -7.94
CA GLN A 6 3.60 -0.92 -7.08
C GLN A 6 3.44 -1.77 -5.86
N LYS A 7 4.56 -2.23 -5.34
CA LYS A 7 4.55 -3.04 -4.15
C LYS A 7 4.46 -2.14 -2.95
N VAL A 8 3.53 -2.42 -2.06
CA VAL A 8 3.37 -1.63 -0.87
C VAL A 8 3.26 -2.53 0.33
N SER A 9 3.61 -1.98 1.48
CA SER A 9 3.44 -2.67 2.74
C SER A 9 2.67 -1.73 3.65
N VAL A 10 1.62 -2.22 4.24
CA VAL A 10 0.80 -1.44 5.14
C VAL A 10 1.00 -1.99 6.54
N GLY A 11 1.47 -1.17 7.44
CA GLY A 11 1.73 -1.60 8.80
C GLY A 11 0.60 -1.20 9.71
N PHE A 12 0.20 -2.10 10.59
CA PHE A 12 -0.89 -1.88 11.50
C PHE A 12 -0.42 -1.93 12.93
N ILE A 13 -1.24 -1.44 13.82
CA ILE A 13 -0.96 -1.51 15.23
C ILE A 13 -0.80 -2.98 15.59
N GLY A 14 0.17 -3.30 16.39
CA GLY A 14 0.36 -4.69 16.79
C GLY A 14 1.36 -5.42 15.93
N SER A 15 2.11 -4.71 15.16
CA SER A 15 3.17 -5.29 14.35
C SER A 15 2.67 -6.13 13.18
N GLN A 16 1.44 -5.98 12.78
CA GLN A 16 0.95 -6.71 11.64
C GLN A 16 1.25 -5.95 10.37
N VAL A 17 1.59 -6.64 9.32
CA VAL A 17 1.95 -6.03 8.06
C VAL A 17 1.23 -6.75 6.94
N LEU A 18 0.64 -5.99 6.05
CA LEU A 18 0.01 -6.52 4.85
C LEU A 18 0.80 -6.03 3.65
N SER A 19 1.24 -6.92 2.81
CA SER A 19 2.02 -6.55 1.63
C SER A 19 1.31 -7.00 0.38
N GLY A 20 1.46 -6.25 -0.67
CA GLY A 20 0.88 -6.63 -1.96
C GLY A 20 1.14 -5.55 -2.97
N ARG A 21 0.57 -5.70 -4.16
CA ARG A 21 0.76 -4.74 -5.22
C ARG A 21 -0.56 -4.06 -5.52
N ILE A 22 -0.52 -2.75 -5.69
CA ILE A 22 -1.72 -2.01 -6.01
C ILE A 22 -1.41 -1.03 -7.13
N SER A 23 -2.42 -0.61 -7.84
CA SER A 23 -2.24 0.34 -8.91
C SER A 23 -1.97 1.72 -8.33
N PRO A 24 -1.32 2.58 -9.09
CA PRO A 24 -1.06 3.94 -8.60
C PRO A 24 -2.32 4.70 -8.23
N GLY A 25 -3.39 4.50 -8.96
CA GLY A 25 -4.64 5.17 -8.64
C GLY A 25 -5.20 4.72 -7.31
N GLU A 26 -5.11 3.41 -7.05
CA GLU A 26 -5.61 2.89 -5.81
C GLU A 26 -4.72 3.34 -4.65
N LEU A 27 -3.42 3.41 -4.89
CA LEU A 27 -2.49 3.86 -3.87
C LEU A 27 -2.79 5.31 -3.50
N SER A 28 -3.08 6.13 -4.49
CA SER A 28 -3.39 7.51 -4.24
C SER A 28 -4.64 7.65 -3.37
N LYS A 29 -5.64 6.83 -3.64
CA LYS A 29 -6.85 6.87 -2.84
C LYS A 29 -6.58 6.42 -1.42
N LEU A 30 -5.74 5.44 -1.26
CA LEU A 30 -5.39 4.96 0.07
C LEU A 30 -4.68 6.06 0.84
N ARG A 31 -3.72 6.71 0.21
CA ARG A 31 -2.96 7.73 0.90
C ARG A 31 -3.85 8.91 1.29
N ASP A 32 -4.81 9.24 0.45
CA ASP A 32 -5.72 10.33 0.76
C ASP A 32 -6.63 9.98 1.92
N SER A 33 -6.82 8.70 2.18
CA SER A 33 -7.67 8.25 3.26
C SER A 33 -6.97 8.17 4.60
N LEU A 34 -5.65 8.21 4.59
CA LEU A 34 -4.91 8.06 5.84
C LEU A 34 -5.23 9.24 6.75
N GLY A 35 -5.32 8.95 8.02
CA GLY A 35 -5.68 9.98 8.98
C GLY A 35 -7.16 10.07 9.25
N THR A 36 -7.96 9.34 8.50
CA THR A 36 -9.39 9.31 8.76
C THR A 36 -9.70 8.01 9.48
N GLU A 37 -10.94 7.84 9.90
CA GLU A 37 -11.34 6.64 10.59
C GLU A 37 -12.28 5.85 9.74
N GLY A 38 -12.44 4.62 10.03
CA GLY A 38 -13.40 3.78 9.35
C GLY A 38 -12.74 2.72 8.52
N TRP A 39 -13.54 1.98 7.80
CA TRP A 39 -13.05 0.90 6.99
C TRP A 39 -13.04 1.33 5.54
N ARG A 40 -12.06 0.84 4.81
CA ARG A 40 -11.98 1.16 3.40
C ARG A 40 -11.53 -0.07 2.65
N ASP A 41 -12.14 -0.34 1.51
CA ASP A 41 -11.72 -1.43 0.66
C ASP A 41 -10.58 -0.97 -0.22
N VAL A 42 -9.51 -1.72 -0.24
CA VAL A 42 -8.36 -1.41 -1.07
C VAL A 42 -8.14 -2.59 -2.00
N ARG A 43 -8.04 -2.29 -3.30
CA ARG A 43 -7.91 -3.34 -4.27
C ARG A 43 -6.48 -3.62 -4.55
N PHE A 44 -6.04 -4.81 -4.23
CA PHE A 44 -4.70 -5.30 -4.53
C PHE A 44 -4.79 -6.25 -5.71
N GLU A 45 -3.68 -6.56 -6.30
CA GLU A 45 -3.70 -7.50 -7.42
C GLU A 45 -4.31 -8.82 -7.03
N ASP A 46 -4.06 -9.27 -5.81
CA ASP A 46 -4.56 -10.55 -5.39
C ASP A 46 -5.97 -10.54 -4.89
N GLY A 47 -6.57 -9.39 -4.74
CA GLY A 47 -7.92 -9.31 -4.23
C GLY A 47 -8.17 -8.00 -3.54
N THR A 48 -9.33 -7.87 -2.95
CA THR A 48 -9.71 -6.65 -2.26
C THR A 48 -9.64 -6.88 -0.76
N VAL A 49 -9.03 -5.95 -0.06
CA VAL A 49 -8.86 -6.08 1.37
C VAL A 49 -9.55 -4.91 2.05
N ALA A 50 -10.33 -5.20 3.07
CA ALA A 50 -10.96 -4.14 3.85
C ALA A 50 -10.02 -3.79 4.99
N LEU A 51 -9.64 -2.54 5.07
CA LEU A 51 -8.69 -2.08 6.09
C LEU A 51 -9.37 -1.16 7.06
N ASP A 52 -9.00 -1.29 8.33
CA ASP A 52 -9.48 -0.38 9.35
C ASP A 52 -8.46 0.75 9.42
N LEU A 53 -8.82 1.90 8.88
CA LEU A 53 -7.87 2.98 8.75
C LEU A 53 -7.38 3.52 10.08
N SER A 54 -8.15 3.34 11.12
CA SER A 54 -7.72 3.83 12.42
C SER A 54 -6.59 3.00 12.99
N LYS A 55 -6.32 1.82 12.42
CA LYS A 55 -5.26 0.98 12.91
C LYS A 55 -4.02 1.00 12.04
N VAL A 56 -4.04 1.77 10.98
CA VAL A 56 -2.90 1.83 10.08
C VAL A 56 -1.86 2.77 10.64
N VAL A 57 -0.64 2.31 10.73
CA VAL A 57 0.45 3.11 11.24
C VAL A 57 1.28 3.69 10.13
N TYR A 58 1.51 2.94 9.06
CA TYR A 58 2.31 3.44 7.95
C TYR A 58 1.96 2.71 6.66
N VAL A 59 2.32 3.33 5.57
CA VAL A 59 2.24 2.69 4.26
C VAL A 59 3.60 2.89 3.61
N LEU A 60 4.26 1.81 3.28
CA LEU A 60 5.56 1.86 2.64
C LEU A 60 5.39 1.51 1.18
N VAL A 61 5.82 2.38 0.30
CA VAL A 61 5.79 2.12 -1.13
C VAL A 61 7.20 1.73 -1.53
N GLU A 62 7.37 0.52 -2.02
CA GLU A 62 8.68 0.06 -2.38
C GLU A 62 8.99 0.43 -3.80
N ASP A 63 10.18 0.93 -4.01
CA ASP A 63 10.55 1.37 -5.33
C ASP A 63 11.44 0.31 -5.92
N GLU A 64 10.84 -0.59 -6.66
CA GLU A 64 11.57 -1.70 -7.18
C GLU A 64 12.58 -1.31 -8.24
N GLU A 65 12.41 -0.17 -8.81
CA GLU A 65 13.31 0.22 -9.82
C GLU A 65 14.62 0.72 -9.32
N HIS A 66 14.73 0.98 -8.05
CA HIS A 66 15.93 1.44 -7.57
C HIS A 66 16.82 0.41 -7.10
N ARG A 67 16.51 -0.80 -7.14
CA ARG A 67 17.27 -1.79 -6.60
C ARG A 67 18.55 -1.92 -7.13
N VAL A 68 18.75 -1.62 -8.23
CA VAL A 68 19.90 -1.90 -8.83
C VAL A 68 20.93 -1.13 -8.47
N GLY A 69 20.75 -0.13 -8.03
CA GLY A 69 21.72 0.61 -7.84
C GLY A 69 22.82 0.14 -7.19
N PHE A 70 22.84 -0.36 -6.32
CA PHE A 70 23.91 -0.64 -5.70
C PHE A 70 24.43 -1.71 -5.87
N GLY A 71 24.02 -2.21 -6.12
CA GLY A 71 24.56 -3.28 -6.32
C GLY A 71 25.63 -3.14 -7.02
N ALA A 72 25.65 -2.53 -7.60
CA ALA A 72 26.63 -2.58 -8.36
C ALA A 72 27.38 -2.36 -8.08
#